data_bc8325cf4cf964b3fc0c481878db7b2d
#
_entry.id   bc8325cf4cf964b3fc0c481878db7b2d
#
_cell.length_a   1.000
_cell.length_b   1.000
_cell.length_c   1.000
_cell.angle_alpha   90.00
_cell.angle_beta   90.00
_cell.angle_gamma   90.00
#
_symmetry.space_group_name_H-M   'P 1'
#
loop_
_entity.id
_entity.type
_entity.pdbx_description
1 polymer ?
#
loop_
_entity_poly.entity_id
_entity_poly.type
_entity_poly.pdbx_seq_one_letter_code
_entity_poly.pdbx_strand_id
1 'polypeptide(L)'
;METPCIVLDMDNVCRNLKRMADICEKNHCHLRPHTKTHKIPELSQLQLDYGATGITVAKLAEAEVMAEHGIRDIFMAYPLIGEERIARAIALARKIRLICAADCYESAEKISRACAEAGVVLELRMEVDTGMHRTGIPYDLAADEAEKIAALPGIRLQGIFTFRGMIYDGKTDVDCKKCGIQEGEIMVALAEKIRSRGIPIEDVSVGSTPTGEFCAEVPGVTEVRPGTYLFQDMMQVNTHACSSTLEDVAAVIRVQVVSTCKKGVVVIDCGCKSISTDVGQDKFPYFLQGYGTVVGHPELHFERLSEEHGMLRPDGPCSVKTGDILEIIPNHICPAINLYDHVYLKKSGEIYGTYQVAARGKNY
;
A
#
# COMPACT_ATOMS: atom_id res chain seq x y z
N MET A 1 -25.30 13.30 -0.51
CA MET A 1 -23.84 13.08 -0.46
C MET A 1 -23.20 14.43 -0.71
N GLU A 2 -22.48 14.97 0.26
CA GLU A 2 -21.70 16.20 0.10
C GLU A 2 -20.41 15.92 -0.67
N THR A 3 -19.94 16.89 -1.44
CA THR A 3 -18.66 16.86 -2.16
C THR A 3 -17.65 17.81 -1.52
N PRO A 4 -16.36 17.60 -1.67
CA PRO A 4 -15.77 16.42 -2.28
C PRO A 4 -15.86 15.19 -1.39
N CYS A 5 -16.00 14.00 -1.97
CA CYS A 5 -16.05 12.75 -1.22
C CYS A 5 -15.49 11.58 -2.03
N ILE A 6 -15.00 10.53 -1.35
CA ILE A 6 -14.56 9.31 -2.02
C ILE A 6 -15.73 8.34 -2.12
N VAL A 7 -15.89 7.77 -3.31
CA VAL A 7 -16.85 6.70 -3.58
C VAL A 7 -16.08 5.45 -3.98
N LEU A 8 -16.35 4.34 -3.31
CA LEU A 8 -15.80 3.03 -3.61
C LEU A 8 -16.83 2.20 -4.36
N ASP A 9 -16.49 1.73 -5.55
CA ASP A 9 -17.24 0.74 -6.30
C ASP A 9 -16.93 -0.64 -5.76
N MET A 10 -17.82 -1.19 -4.94
CA MET A 10 -17.60 -2.46 -4.24
C MET A 10 -17.65 -3.66 -5.19
N ASP A 11 -18.28 -3.55 -6.34
CA ASP A 11 -18.22 -4.62 -7.36
C ASP A 11 -16.80 -4.72 -7.92
N ASN A 12 -16.15 -3.57 -8.21
CA ASN A 12 -14.75 -3.52 -8.64
C ASN A 12 -13.80 -3.92 -7.51
N VAL A 13 -14.02 -3.46 -6.26
CA VAL A 13 -13.24 -3.87 -5.09
C VAL A 13 -13.23 -5.39 -4.99
N CYS A 14 -14.39 -6.04 -4.99
CA CYS A 14 -14.50 -7.50 -4.86
C CYS A 14 -13.82 -8.22 -6.03
N ARG A 15 -13.95 -7.73 -7.25
CA ARG A 15 -13.28 -8.30 -8.43
C ARG A 15 -11.75 -8.23 -8.30
N ASN A 16 -11.22 -7.09 -7.86
CA ASN A 16 -9.79 -6.90 -7.67
C ASN A 16 -9.23 -7.76 -6.52
N LEU A 17 -9.97 -7.87 -5.40
CA LEU A 17 -9.62 -8.76 -4.29
C LEU A 17 -9.52 -10.20 -4.75
N LYS A 18 -10.56 -10.68 -5.45
CA LYS A 18 -10.60 -12.05 -5.97
C LYS A 18 -9.45 -12.33 -6.92
N ARG A 19 -9.19 -11.44 -7.88
CA ARG A 19 -8.09 -11.60 -8.85
C ARG A 19 -6.75 -11.83 -8.16
N MET A 20 -6.39 -11.02 -7.16
CA MET A 20 -5.11 -11.17 -6.47
C MET A 20 -5.06 -12.41 -5.58
N ALA A 21 -6.17 -12.76 -4.94
CA ALA A 21 -6.28 -13.99 -4.17
C ALA A 21 -6.08 -15.23 -5.05
N ASP A 22 -6.75 -15.31 -6.21
CA ASP A 22 -6.62 -16.41 -7.18
C ASP A 22 -5.17 -16.54 -7.70
N ILE A 23 -4.46 -15.42 -7.93
CA ILE A 23 -3.04 -15.42 -8.32
C ILE A 23 -2.18 -16.03 -7.22
N CYS A 24 -2.39 -15.62 -5.97
CA CYS A 24 -1.63 -16.14 -4.83
C CYS A 24 -1.90 -17.62 -4.58
N GLU A 25 -3.16 -18.04 -4.63
CA GLU A 25 -3.56 -19.44 -4.48
C GLU A 25 -2.93 -20.33 -5.55
N LYS A 26 -3.01 -19.93 -6.81
CA LYS A 26 -2.42 -20.64 -7.96
C LYS A 26 -0.92 -20.86 -7.80
N ASN A 27 -0.21 -19.91 -7.23
CA ASN A 27 1.24 -19.93 -7.06
C ASN A 27 1.68 -20.41 -5.66
N HIS A 28 0.77 -20.90 -4.83
CA HIS A 28 1.04 -21.34 -3.45
C HIS A 28 1.77 -20.26 -2.62
N CYS A 29 1.44 -19.00 -2.87
CA CYS A 29 2.01 -17.83 -2.21
C CYS A 29 0.97 -17.18 -1.29
N HIS A 30 1.35 -16.72 -0.12
CA HIS A 30 0.46 -16.02 0.79
C HIS A 30 0.20 -14.59 0.34
N LEU A 31 -1.04 -14.15 0.50
CA LEU A 31 -1.41 -12.74 0.35
C LEU A 31 -1.48 -12.09 1.73
N ARG A 32 -0.68 -11.02 1.94
CA ARG A 32 -0.72 -10.19 3.15
C ARG A 32 -0.81 -8.71 2.76
N PRO A 33 -1.99 -8.26 2.33
CA PRO A 33 -2.16 -6.95 1.69
C PRO A 33 -1.80 -5.79 2.64
N HIS A 34 -1.32 -4.69 2.05
CA HIS A 34 -0.91 -3.51 2.80
C HIS A 34 -2.07 -2.53 2.99
N THR A 35 -2.57 -2.42 4.22
CA THR A 35 -3.76 -1.63 4.56
C THR A 35 -3.52 -0.12 4.65
N LYS A 36 -2.24 0.33 4.57
CA LYS A 36 -1.92 1.78 4.51
C LYS A 36 -2.66 2.52 3.39
N THR A 37 -3.08 1.79 2.35
CA THR A 37 -3.81 2.34 1.21
C THR A 37 -5.18 2.85 1.63
N HIS A 38 -5.91 2.11 2.46
CA HIS A 38 -7.29 2.46 2.82
C HIS A 38 -7.48 2.79 4.30
N LYS A 39 -6.72 2.18 5.21
CA LYS A 39 -6.83 2.39 6.66
C LYS A 39 -8.23 2.12 7.24
N ILE A 40 -8.99 1.21 6.61
CA ILE A 40 -10.39 0.86 6.90
C ILE A 40 -10.44 -0.59 7.38
N PRO A 41 -10.81 -0.84 8.64
CA PRO A 41 -10.85 -2.20 9.20
C PRO A 41 -11.79 -3.15 8.46
N GLU A 42 -12.95 -2.67 8.00
CA GLU A 42 -13.94 -3.49 7.28
C GLU A 42 -13.37 -4.00 5.95
N LEU A 43 -12.56 -3.18 5.25
CA LEU A 43 -11.86 -3.62 4.04
C LEU A 43 -10.73 -4.61 4.36
N SER A 44 -10.06 -4.44 5.52
CA SER A 44 -9.06 -5.41 5.98
C SER A 44 -9.71 -6.77 6.26
N GLN A 45 -10.88 -6.77 6.92
CA GLN A 45 -11.65 -8.01 7.13
C GLN A 45 -12.07 -8.64 5.80
N LEU A 46 -12.56 -7.83 4.86
CA LEU A 46 -12.93 -8.31 3.53
C LEU A 46 -11.73 -8.95 2.80
N GLN A 47 -10.52 -8.38 2.93
CA GLN A 47 -9.30 -8.99 2.38
C GLN A 47 -9.00 -10.36 3.01
N LEU A 48 -9.21 -10.52 4.33
CA LEU A 48 -9.10 -11.83 5.01
C LEU A 48 -10.15 -12.81 4.50
N ASP A 49 -11.40 -12.36 4.32
CA ASP A 49 -12.50 -13.19 3.80
C ASP A 49 -12.22 -13.69 2.36
N TYR A 50 -11.42 -12.92 1.59
CA TYR A 50 -10.93 -13.32 0.26
C TYR A 50 -9.63 -14.14 0.30
N GLY A 51 -9.18 -14.61 1.48
CA GLY A 51 -8.06 -15.56 1.61
C GLY A 51 -6.71 -14.94 1.95
N ALA A 52 -6.64 -13.66 2.32
CA ALA A 52 -5.41 -13.12 2.88
C ALA A 52 -5.08 -13.79 4.22
N THR A 53 -3.81 -14.11 4.46
CA THR A 53 -3.36 -14.80 5.68
C THR A 53 -3.24 -13.88 6.89
N GLY A 54 -3.24 -12.60 6.66
CA GLY A 54 -3.14 -11.50 7.62
C GLY A 54 -3.01 -10.19 6.86
N ILE A 55 -2.71 -9.10 7.52
CA ILE A 55 -2.52 -7.80 6.89
C ILE A 55 -1.13 -7.23 7.13
N THR A 56 -0.74 -6.28 6.30
CA THR A 56 0.46 -5.45 6.52
C THR A 56 0.03 -4.03 6.83
N VAL A 57 0.67 -3.42 7.83
CA VAL A 57 0.48 -2.02 8.21
C VAL A 57 1.78 -1.23 8.08
N ALA A 58 1.68 0.10 7.97
CA ALA A 58 2.85 0.98 7.92
C ALA A 58 3.30 1.44 9.31
N LYS A 59 2.41 1.57 10.27
CA LYS A 59 2.70 2.16 11.58
C LYS A 59 2.05 1.38 12.71
N LEU A 60 2.64 1.50 13.92
CA LEU A 60 2.13 0.81 15.09
C LEU A 60 0.73 1.27 15.48
N ALA A 61 0.47 2.58 15.43
CA ALA A 61 -0.87 3.10 15.71
C ALA A 61 -1.93 2.63 14.71
N GLU A 62 -1.55 2.32 13.47
CA GLU A 62 -2.43 1.65 12.49
C GLU A 62 -2.70 0.20 12.92
N ALA A 63 -1.66 -0.54 13.34
CA ALA A 63 -1.81 -1.90 13.86
C ALA A 63 -2.75 -1.98 15.06
N GLU A 64 -2.65 -1.04 15.99
CA GLU A 64 -3.52 -0.95 17.18
C GLU A 64 -4.99 -0.79 16.77
N VAL A 65 -5.30 0.13 15.86
CA VAL A 65 -6.67 0.32 15.35
C VAL A 65 -7.19 -0.95 14.67
N MET A 66 -6.40 -1.58 13.80
CA MET A 66 -6.82 -2.83 13.14
C MET A 66 -7.07 -3.96 14.15
N ALA A 67 -6.22 -4.08 15.16
CA ALA A 67 -6.38 -5.08 16.24
C ALA A 67 -7.63 -4.83 17.10
N GLU A 68 -7.96 -3.57 17.41
CA GLU A 68 -9.18 -3.18 18.11
C GLU A 68 -10.45 -3.58 17.35
N HIS A 69 -10.37 -3.59 16.00
CA HIS A 69 -11.46 -4.04 15.13
C HIS A 69 -11.40 -5.53 14.77
N GLY A 70 -10.61 -6.33 15.50
CA GLY A 70 -10.66 -7.79 15.40
C GLY A 70 -9.60 -8.44 14.51
N ILE A 71 -8.74 -7.69 13.85
CA ILE A 71 -7.66 -8.28 13.04
C ILE A 71 -6.60 -8.87 13.98
N ARG A 72 -6.20 -10.13 13.76
CA ARG A 72 -5.37 -10.91 14.70
C ARG A 72 -3.99 -11.29 14.17
N ASP A 73 -3.71 -11.14 12.90
CA ASP A 73 -2.40 -11.40 12.28
C ASP A 73 -1.95 -10.18 11.49
N ILE A 74 -0.96 -9.45 12.04
CA ILE A 74 -0.52 -8.15 11.52
C ILE A 74 1.00 -8.13 11.38
N PHE A 75 1.48 -7.78 10.18
CA PHE A 75 2.87 -7.45 9.93
C PHE A 75 3.04 -5.92 9.83
N MET A 76 3.85 -5.34 10.71
CA MET A 76 4.24 -3.94 10.63
C MET A 76 5.53 -3.80 9.80
N ALA A 77 5.38 -3.49 8.52
CA ALA A 77 6.48 -3.34 7.55
C ALA A 77 7.14 -1.95 7.65
N TYR A 78 7.64 -1.63 8.82
CA TYR A 78 8.33 -0.38 9.13
C TYR A 78 9.25 -0.60 10.34
N PRO A 79 10.50 -0.12 10.34
CA PRO A 79 11.42 -0.31 11.44
C PRO A 79 10.85 0.15 12.78
N LEU A 80 10.88 -0.75 13.77
CA LEU A 80 10.36 -0.48 15.12
C LEU A 80 11.44 0.21 15.97
N ILE A 81 11.33 1.51 16.12
CA ILE A 81 12.33 2.35 16.80
C ILE A 81 11.67 3.15 17.95
N GLY A 82 12.37 3.23 19.07
CA GLY A 82 11.99 4.02 20.24
C GLY A 82 11.33 3.18 21.33
N GLU A 83 11.72 3.43 22.59
CA GLU A 83 11.33 2.64 23.76
C GLU A 83 9.80 2.57 23.94
N GLU A 84 9.11 3.71 23.81
CA GLU A 84 7.65 3.77 23.93
C GLU A 84 6.96 2.91 22.87
N ARG A 85 7.41 2.97 21.60
CA ARG A 85 6.85 2.15 20.53
C ARG A 85 7.12 0.67 20.74
N ILE A 86 8.33 0.30 21.20
CA ILE A 86 8.68 -1.08 21.52
C ILE A 86 7.77 -1.60 22.65
N ALA A 87 7.57 -0.83 23.71
CA ALA A 87 6.69 -1.22 24.80
C ALA A 87 5.23 -1.42 24.33
N ARG A 88 4.71 -0.54 23.47
CA ARG A 88 3.38 -0.68 22.86
C ARG A 88 3.29 -1.90 21.94
N ALA A 89 4.32 -2.16 21.15
CA ALA A 89 4.37 -3.35 20.29
C ALA A 89 4.36 -4.64 21.10
N ILE A 90 5.11 -4.70 22.22
CA ILE A 90 5.08 -5.82 23.16
C ILE A 90 3.69 -6.01 23.79
N ALA A 91 3.05 -4.91 24.18
CA ALA A 91 1.69 -4.96 24.73
C ALA A 91 0.65 -5.44 23.69
N LEU A 92 0.82 -5.06 22.42
CA LEU A 92 -0.02 -5.52 21.31
C LEU A 92 0.25 -7.00 20.98
N ALA A 93 1.51 -7.43 20.95
CA ALA A 93 1.91 -8.81 20.67
C ALA A 93 1.38 -9.83 21.69
N ARG A 94 1.02 -9.39 22.90
CA ARG A 94 0.32 -10.24 23.89
C ARG A 94 -1.14 -10.52 23.54
N LYS A 95 -1.73 -9.77 22.60
CA LYS A 95 -3.15 -9.85 22.24
C LYS A 95 -3.38 -10.44 20.86
N ILE A 96 -2.40 -10.26 19.95
CA ILE A 96 -2.48 -10.69 18.57
C ILE A 96 -1.12 -11.26 18.12
N ARG A 97 -1.09 -11.95 16.99
CA ARG A 97 0.16 -12.23 16.28
C ARG A 97 0.64 -10.93 15.63
N LEU A 98 1.68 -10.34 16.20
CA LEU A 98 2.32 -9.15 15.66
C LEU A 98 3.71 -9.52 15.18
N ILE A 99 3.98 -9.30 13.89
CA ILE A 99 5.29 -9.40 13.29
C ILE A 99 5.83 -7.98 13.13
N CYS A 100 7.03 -7.70 13.64
CA CYS A 100 7.68 -6.40 13.50
C CYS A 100 8.84 -6.45 12.52
N ALA A 101 9.36 -5.29 12.14
CA ALA A 101 10.50 -5.14 11.25
C ALA A 101 11.72 -4.57 11.98
N ALA A 102 12.91 -5.03 11.60
CA ALA A 102 14.19 -4.43 11.93
C ALA A 102 15.02 -4.27 10.65
N ASP A 103 15.69 -3.15 10.51
CA ASP A 103 16.53 -2.77 9.36
C ASP A 103 18.03 -2.64 9.70
N CYS A 104 18.41 -2.95 10.95
CA CYS A 104 19.79 -3.01 11.42
C CYS A 104 19.87 -3.80 12.73
N TYR A 105 21.09 -4.25 13.07
CA TYR A 105 21.35 -4.99 14.31
C TYR A 105 20.97 -4.18 15.56
N GLU A 106 21.33 -2.89 15.61
CA GLU A 106 21.08 -2.03 16.75
C GLU A 106 19.60 -1.85 17.07
N SER A 107 18.75 -1.82 16.04
CA SER A 107 17.30 -1.79 16.24
C SER A 107 16.77 -3.12 16.77
N ALA A 108 17.22 -4.23 16.21
CA ALA A 108 16.87 -5.58 16.65
C ALA A 108 17.33 -5.86 18.10
N GLU A 109 18.55 -5.40 18.49
CA GLU A 109 19.08 -5.55 19.84
C GLU A 109 18.22 -4.83 20.90
N LYS A 110 17.78 -3.58 20.58
CA LYS A 110 16.89 -2.83 21.49
C LYS A 110 15.54 -3.52 21.67
N ILE A 111 14.95 -4.02 20.57
CA ILE A 111 13.71 -4.81 20.62
C ILE A 111 13.93 -6.07 21.45
N SER A 112 15.00 -6.80 21.18
CA SER A 112 15.37 -8.05 21.87
C SER A 112 15.46 -7.86 23.39
N ARG A 113 16.22 -6.86 23.82
CA ARG A 113 16.38 -6.56 25.26
C ARG A 113 15.06 -6.27 25.92
N ALA A 114 14.24 -5.40 25.34
CA ALA A 114 12.93 -5.06 25.90
C ALA A 114 11.98 -6.28 25.93
N CYS A 115 12.01 -7.13 24.91
CA CYS A 115 11.22 -8.36 24.85
C CYS A 115 11.67 -9.38 25.90
N ALA A 116 12.98 -9.56 26.08
CA ALA A 116 13.54 -10.45 27.11
C ALA A 116 13.17 -9.99 28.53
N GLU A 117 13.29 -8.69 28.81
CA GLU A 117 12.85 -8.09 30.09
C GLU A 117 11.35 -8.25 30.33
N ALA A 118 10.54 -8.17 29.28
CA ALA A 118 9.08 -8.35 29.37
C ALA A 118 8.63 -9.83 29.37
N GLY A 119 9.54 -10.80 29.18
CA GLY A 119 9.23 -12.22 29.09
C GLY A 119 8.39 -12.58 27.86
N VAL A 120 8.59 -11.90 26.71
CA VAL A 120 7.88 -12.10 25.46
C VAL A 120 8.88 -12.48 24.37
N VAL A 121 8.45 -13.32 23.44
CA VAL A 121 9.18 -13.56 22.17
C VAL A 121 8.41 -12.87 21.05
N LEU A 122 9.03 -11.87 20.42
CA LEU A 122 8.44 -11.13 19.31
C LEU A 122 8.95 -11.68 17.97
N GLU A 123 8.04 -11.90 17.02
CA GLU A 123 8.40 -12.27 15.66
C GLU A 123 8.97 -11.05 14.92
N LEU A 124 10.14 -11.22 14.30
CA LEU A 124 10.78 -10.20 13.48
C LEU A 124 10.98 -10.68 12.04
N ARG A 125 10.84 -9.74 11.11
CA ARG A 125 11.35 -9.86 9.75
C ARG A 125 12.42 -8.81 9.53
N MET A 126 13.53 -9.24 8.93
CA MET A 126 14.63 -8.35 8.58
C MET A 126 14.35 -7.67 7.26
N GLU A 127 14.38 -6.33 7.25
CA GLU A 127 14.27 -5.55 6.01
C GLU A 127 15.59 -5.57 5.25
N VAL A 128 15.53 -5.83 3.96
CA VAL A 128 16.70 -5.85 3.07
C VAL A 128 16.55 -4.79 1.99
N ASP A 129 17.55 -3.93 1.84
CA ASP A 129 17.62 -3.00 0.71
C ASP A 129 18.08 -3.72 -0.55
N THR A 130 17.19 -3.82 -1.51
CA THR A 130 17.44 -4.44 -2.82
C THR A 130 17.50 -3.42 -3.96
N GLY A 131 17.71 -2.13 -3.62
CA GLY A 131 17.91 -1.05 -4.60
C GLY A 131 16.97 0.15 -4.49
N MET A 132 16.02 0.16 -3.52
CA MET A 132 15.17 1.32 -3.25
C MET A 132 15.94 2.42 -2.48
N HIS A 133 16.98 2.04 -1.72
CA HIS A 133 17.84 2.95 -0.93
C HIS A 133 17.06 3.83 0.05
N ARG A 134 16.06 3.25 0.72
CA ARG A 134 15.22 3.94 1.69
C ARG A 134 15.48 3.50 3.13
N THR A 135 15.26 2.22 3.41
CA THR A 135 15.52 1.50 4.65
C THR A 135 15.95 0.09 4.29
N GLY A 136 16.44 -0.66 5.26
CA GLY A 136 16.85 -2.06 5.06
C GLY A 136 18.37 -2.23 5.09
N ILE A 137 18.78 -3.42 5.54
CA ILE A 137 20.18 -3.84 5.54
C ILE A 137 20.65 -3.99 4.08
N PRO A 138 21.83 -3.46 3.70
CA PRO A 138 22.40 -3.68 2.39
C PRO A 138 22.48 -5.19 2.06
N TYR A 139 22.09 -5.54 0.83
CA TYR A 139 21.95 -6.95 0.42
C TYR A 139 23.21 -7.81 0.68
N ASP A 140 24.37 -7.26 0.43
CA ASP A 140 25.68 -7.94 0.63
C ASP A 140 25.99 -8.23 2.08
N LEU A 141 25.50 -7.42 3.02
CA LEU A 141 25.66 -7.57 4.47
C LEU A 141 24.54 -8.40 5.12
N ALA A 142 23.42 -8.59 4.43
CA ALA A 142 22.19 -9.11 5.02
C ALA A 142 22.33 -10.51 5.63
N ALA A 143 23.16 -11.40 5.05
CA ALA A 143 23.36 -12.74 5.60
C ALA A 143 24.17 -12.73 6.92
N ASP A 144 25.15 -11.82 7.05
CA ASP A 144 25.96 -11.68 8.26
C ASP A 144 25.15 -11.02 9.38
N GLU A 145 24.31 -10.05 9.04
CA GLU A 145 23.40 -9.39 9.98
C GLU A 145 22.28 -10.33 10.44
N ALA A 146 21.75 -11.19 9.56
CA ALA A 146 20.76 -12.20 9.92
C ALA A 146 21.28 -13.17 10.98
N GLU A 147 22.57 -13.57 10.90
CA GLU A 147 23.20 -14.44 11.89
C GLU A 147 23.28 -13.78 13.26
N LYS A 148 23.68 -12.53 13.32
CA LYS A 148 23.72 -11.75 14.55
C LYS A 148 22.33 -11.54 15.16
N ILE A 149 21.34 -11.16 14.33
CA ILE A 149 19.97 -10.91 14.77
C ILE A 149 19.31 -12.20 15.26
N ALA A 150 19.50 -13.32 14.57
CA ALA A 150 18.91 -14.60 14.95
C ALA A 150 19.43 -15.13 16.31
N ALA A 151 20.62 -14.70 16.75
CA ALA A 151 21.21 -15.08 18.04
C ALA A 151 20.65 -14.26 19.22
N LEU A 152 19.88 -13.22 18.99
CA LEU A 152 19.36 -12.34 20.04
C LEU A 152 18.20 -13.00 20.80
N PRO A 153 18.18 -12.91 22.15
CA PRO A 153 17.08 -13.46 22.97
C PRO A 153 15.82 -12.61 22.86
N GLY A 154 14.65 -13.18 23.18
CA GLY A 154 13.38 -12.45 23.21
C GLY A 154 12.81 -12.06 21.84
N ILE A 155 13.48 -12.45 20.75
CA ILE A 155 12.97 -12.28 19.38
C ILE A 155 13.13 -13.60 18.61
N ARG A 156 12.32 -13.76 17.57
CA ARG A 156 12.44 -14.84 16.59
C ARG A 156 12.54 -14.24 15.20
N LEU A 157 13.71 -14.36 14.58
CA LEU A 157 13.87 -13.97 13.17
C LEU A 157 13.09 -14.98 12.30
N GLN A 158 11.88 -14.60 11.88
CA GLN A 158 11.00 -15.46 11.11
C GLN A 158 11.28 -15.41 9.63
N GLY A 159 11.70 -14.25 9.12
CA GLY A 159 11.83 -14.07 7.69
C GLY A 159 12.58 -12.82 7.29
N ILE A 160 12.66 -12.65 6.00
CA ILE A 160 13.20 -11.46 5.35
C ILE A 160 12.14 -10.81 4.45
N PHE A 161 12.21 -9.50 4.31
CA PHE A 161 11.34 -8.78 3.40
C PHE A 161 12.06 -7.62 2.72
N THR A 162 11.52 -7.19 1.59
CA THR A 162 11.98 -6.00 0.88
C THR A 162 10.79 -5.21 0.33
N PHE A 163 11.01 -3.96 0.01
CA PHE A 163 10.19 -3.18 -0.91
C PHE A 163 11.09 -2.61 -2.00
N ARG A 164 10.98 -3.17 -3.20
CA ARG A 164 11.80 -2.76 -4.35
C ARG A 164 11.01 -1.92 -5.35
N GLY A 165 9.72 -2.21 -5.52
CA GLY A 165 8.88 -1.56 -6.52
C GLY A 165 9.36 -1.84 -7.94
N MET A 166 9.23 -0.85 -8.83
CA MET A 166 9.54 -1.00 -10.25
C MET A 166 11.04 -0.75 -10.54
N ILE A 167 11.91 -1.59 -9.98
CA ILE A 167 13.36 -1.52 -10.19
C ILE A 167 13.84 -2.83 -10.84
N TYR A 168 14.60 -2.69 -11.93
CA TYR A 168 15.31 -3.77 -12.62
C TYR A 168 16.77 -3.36 -12.83
N ASP A 169 17.73 -4.22 -12.47
CA ASP A 169 19.17 -3.96 -12.53
C ASP A 169 19.59 -2.59 -11.96
N GLY A 170 19.00 -2.22 -10.80
CA GLY A 170 19.30 -0.98 -10.08
C GLY A 170 18.70 0.29 -10.71
N LYS A 171 17.82 0.17 -11.69
CA LYS A 171 17.16 1.29 -12.36
C LYS A 171 15.65 1.11 -12.39
N THR A 172 14.91 2.20 -12.36
CA THR A 172 13.46 2.15 -12.57
C THR A 172 13.14 1.64 -13.98
N ASP A 173 12.21 0.68 -14.08
CA ASP A 173 11.74 0.09 -15.33
C ASP A 173 10.21 0.09 -15.35
N VAL A 174 9.59 0.13 -16.53
CA VAL A 174 8.13 0.05 -16.71
C VAL A 174 7.62 -1.39 -16.82
N ASP A 175 8.51 -2.35 -17.05
CA ASP A 175 8.17 -3.76 -17.14
C ASP A 175 8.00 -4.36 -15.74
N CYS A 176 6.77 -4.31 -15.22
CA CYS A 176 6.43 -4.85 -13.92
C CYS A 176 6.80 -6.33 -13.75
N LYS A 177 6.74 -7.10 -14.85
CA LYS A 177 7.09 -8.54 -14.83
C LYS A 177 8.58 -8.75 -14.56
N LYS A 178 9.45 -8.08 -15.29
CA LYS A 178 10.90 -8.16 -15.05
C LYS A 178 11.26 -7.74 -13.64
N CYS A 179 10.67 -6.61 -13.19
CA CYS A 179 10.92 -6.09 -11.84
C CYS A 179 10.50 -7.09 -10.77
N GLY A 180 9.29 -7.66 -10.90
CA GLY A 180 8.76 -8.62 -9.93
C GLY A 180 9.51 -9.94 -9.88
N ILE A 181 9.83 -10.52 -11.04
CA ILE A 181 10.63 -11.75 -11.10
C ILE A 181 12.00 -11.52 -10.45
N GLN A 182 12.71 -10.45 -10.80
CA GLN A 182 14.02 -10.16 -10.22
C GLN A 182 13.94 -9.87 -8.72
N GLU A 183 12.91 -9.16 -8.23
CA GLU A 183 12.70 -8.93 -6.80
C GLU A 183 12.57 -10.27 -6.05
N GLY A 184 11.76 -11.19 -6.56
CA GLY A 184 11.58 -12.52 -6.00
C GLY A 184 12.88 -13.34 -6.01
N GLU A 185 13.56 -13.44 -7.15
CA GLU A 185 14.79 -14.22 -7.32
C GLU A 185 15.91 -13.74 -6.38
N ILE A 186 16.12 -12.43 -6.26
CA ILE A 186 17.12 -11.84 -5.36
C ILE A 186 16.84 -12.23 -3.91
N MET A 187 15.58 -12.12 -3.47
CA MET A 187 15.23 -12.41 -2.09
C MET A 187 15.22 -13.91 -1.77
N VAL A 188 14.83 -14.75 -2.71
CA VAL A 188 14.94 -16.22 -2.55
C VAL A 188 16.41 -16.64 -2.46
N ALA A 189 17.28 -16.12 -3.33
CA ALA A 189 18.71 -16.43 -3.26
C ALA A 189 19.33 -16.02 -1.92
N LEU A 190 18.94 -14.87 -1.37
CA LEU A 190 19.38 -14.45 -0.04
C LEU A 190 18.84 -15.37 1.07
N ALA A 191 17.57 -15.74 1.00
CA ALA A 191 16.97 -16.66 1.97
C ALA A 191 17.72 -18.01 1.99
N GLU A 192 18.04 -18.57 0.83
CA GLU A 192 18.83 -19.81 0.74
C GLU A 192 20.25 -19.65 1.33
N LYS A 193 20.90 -18.52 1.05
CA LYS A 193 22.20 -18.20 1.66
C LYS A 193 22.14 -18.15 3.19
N ILE A 194 21.09 -17.55 3.75
CA ILE A 194 20.89 -17.47 5.21
C ILE A 194 20.55 -18.87 5.77
N ARG A 195 19.67 -19.62 5.11
CA ARG A 195 19.32 -21.00 5.50
C ARG A 195 20.52 -21.94 5.50
N SER A 196 21.45 -21.79 4.55
CA SER A 196 22.69 -22.59 4.50
C SER A 196 23.61 -22.37 5.70
N ARG A 197 23.44 -21.29 6.46
CA ARG A 197 24.12 -21.00 7.73
C ARG A 197 23.38 -21.56 8.96
N GLY A 198 22.32 -22.33 8.76
CA GLY A 198 21.52 -22.94 9.82
C GLY A 198 20.44 -22.01 10.44
N ILE A 199 20.16 -20.86 9.84
CA ILE A 199 19.16 -19.92 10.32
C ILE A 199 17.85 -20.19 9.57
N PRO A 200 16.77 -20.57 10.27
CA PRO A 200 15.48 -20.81 9.62
C PRO A 200 14.87 -19.49 9.15
N ILE A 201 14.64 -19.37 7.85
CA ILE A 201 13.88 -18.28 7.23
C ILE A 201 12.59 -18.89 6.69
N GLU A 202 11.49 -18.67 7.39
CA GLU A 202 10.16 -19.16 6.99
C GLU A 202 9.57 -18.28 5.91
N ASP A 203 9.65 -16.95 6.08
CA ASP A 203 9.02 -15.97 5.21
C ASP A 203 10.02 -15.28 4.28
N VAL A 204 9.75 -15.33 2.98
CA VAL A 204 10.36 -14.50 1.94
C VAL A 204 9.26 -13.62 1.39
N SER A 205 9.16 -12.40 1.94
CA SER A 205 8.03 -11.51 1.75
C SER A 205 8.42 -10.32 0.86
N VAL A 206 7.81 -10.23 -0.32
CA VAL A 206 8.18 -9.32 -1.41
C VAL A 206 6.95 -8.72 -2.09
N GLY A 207 7.15 -8.00 -3.16
CA GLY A 207 6.09 -7.52 -4.04
C GLY A 207 5.30 -6.34 -3.52
N SER A 208 4.85 -5.56 -4.46
CA SER A 208 3.97 -4.40 -4.31
C SER A 208 2.81 -4.52 -5.30
N THR A 209 1.95 -3.53 -5.43
CA THR A 209 0.86 -3.61 -6.43
C THR A 209 1.39 -3.85 -7.84
N PRO A 210 2.40 -3.12 -8.37
CA PRO A 210 2.87 -3.38 -9.74
C PRO A 210 3.62 -4.70 -9.92
N THR A 211 4.24 -5.25 -8.87
CA THR A 211 5.14 -6.40 -9.01
C THR A 211 4.64 -7.69 -8.36
N GLY A 212 3.63 -7.60 -7.48
CA GLY A 212 3.22 -8.70 -6.60
C GLY A 212 2.74 -9.95 -7.33
N GLU A 213 2.00 -9.80 -8.45
CA GLU A 213 1.56 -10.96 -9.24
C GLU A 213 2.73 -11.76 -9.80
N PHE A 214 3.77 -11.06 -10.25
CA PHE A 214 4.97 -11.69 -10.84
C PHE A 214 5.95 -12.19 -9.77
N CYS A 215 6.02 -11.51 -8.63
CA CYS A 215 6.76 -12.04 -7.47
C CYS A 215 6.19 -13.38 -7.00
N ALA A 216 4.86 -13.53 -7.01
CA ALA A 216 4.20 -14.77 -6.62
C ALA A 216 4.54 -15.96 -7.54
N GLU A 217 4.92 -15.71 -8.80
CA GLU A 217 5.34 -16.75 -9.75
C GLU A 217 6.73 -17.33 -9.43
N VAL A 218 7.54 -16.66 -8.59
CA VAL A 218 8.91 -17.08 -8.30
C VAL A 218 8.93 -18.16 -7.21
N PRO A 219 9.41 -19.38 -7.50
CA PRO A 219 9.49 -20.46 -6.52
C PRO A 219 10.36 -20.04 -5.32
N GLY A 220 9.84 -20.23 -4.11
CA GLY A 220 10.51 -19.84 -2.87
C GLY A 220 10.09 -18.49 -2.30
N VAL A 221 9.41 -17.66 -3.07
CA VAL A 221 8.64 -16.52 -2.51
C VAL A 221 7.46 -17.08 -1.74
N THR A 222 7.29 -16.66 -0.48
CA THR A 222 6.23 -17.19 0.38
C THR A 222 5.07 -16.23 0.55
N GLU A 223 5.28 -14.92 0.33
CA GLU A 223 4.28 -13.90 0.61
C GLU A 223 4.45 -12.66 -0.27
N VAL A 224 3.32 -12.08 -0.71
CA VAL A 224 3.28 -10.79 -1.42
C VAL A 224 2.40 -9.77 -0.68
N ARG A 225 2.75 -8.46 -0.81
CA ARG A 225 2.14 -7.38 -0.01
C ARG A 225 1.59 -6.21 -0.85
N PRO A 226 0.77 -6.45 -1.87
CA PRO A 226 0.16 -5.36 -2.64
C PRO A 226 -0.77 -4.52 -1.76
N GLY A 227 -0.82 -3.21 -2.01
CA GLY A 227 -1.69 -2.31 -1.25
C GLY A 227 -2.78 -1.67 -2.13
N THR A 228 -2.41 -0.99 -3.19
CA THR A 228 -3.33 -0.24 -4.07
C THR A 228 -4.19 -1.15 -4.95
N TYR A 229 -3.85 -2.42 -5.07
CA TYR A 229 -4.48 -3.40 -5.96
C TYR A 229 -6.00 -3.49 -5.84
N LEU A 230 -6.56 -3.23 -4.64
CA LEU A 230 -8.01 -3.31 -4.43
C LEU A 230 -8.76 -2.11 -5.02
N PHE A 231 -8.10 -0.95 -5.16
CA PHE A 231 -8.72 0.28 -5.66
C PHE A 231 -8.28 0.64 -7.07
N GLN A 232 -7.02 0.37 -7.40
CA GLN A 232 -6.32 0.92 -8.54
C GLN A 232 -6.34 2.46 -8.52
N ASP A 233 -5.48 3.08 -9.31
CA ASP A 233 -5.39 4.53 -9.53
C ASP A 233 -4.64 4.79 -10.84
N MET A 234 -4.44 6.06 -11.20
CA MET A 234 -3.77 6.36 -12.47
C MET A 234 -2.31 5.88 -12.51
N MET A 235 -1.61 5.79 -11.36
CA MET A 235 -0.27 5.19 -11.33
C MET A 235 -0.29 3.74 -11.79
N GLN A 236 -1.25 2.97 -11.27
CA GLN A 236 -1.36 1.54 -11.58
C GLN A 236 -1.84 1.32 -13.01
N VAL A 237 -2.81 2.10 -13.47
CA VAL A 237 -3.33 2.04 -14.83
C VAL A 237 -2.25 2.39 -15.85
N ASN A 238 -1.50 3.47 -15.66
CA ASN A 238 -0.46 3.92 -16.59
C ASN A 238 0.73 2.95 -16.69
N THR A 239 0.98 2.18 -15.64
CA THR A 239 2.04 1.15 -15.63
C THR A 239 1.51 -0.25 -15.88
N HIS A 240 0.22 -0.41 -16.17
CA HIS A 240 -0.46 -1.69 -16.34
C HIS A 240 -0.19 -2.67 -15.17
N ALA A 241 -0.03 -2.12 -13.97
CA ALA A 241 0.19 -2.89 -12.76
C ALA A 241 -0.96 -3.88 -12.52
N CYS A 242 -0.67 -5.14 -12.23
CA CYS A 242 -1.67 -6.21 -12.14
C CYS A 242 -2.58 -6.28 -13.38
N SER A 243 -2.06 -5.98 -14.58
CA SER A 243 -2.85 -5.89 -15.81
C SER A 243 -4.04 -4.92 -15.70
N SER A 244 -3.90 -3.86 -14.88
CA SER A 244 -4.98 -2.90 -14.59
C SER A 244 -5.35 -2.04 -15.77
N THR A 245 -6.64 -1.80 -15.89
CA THR A 245 -7.25 -0.86 -16.82
C THR A 245 -8.11 0.16 -16.08
N LEU A 246 -8.64 1.15 -16.78
CA LEU A 246 -9.59 2.11 -16.18
C LEU A 246 -10.86 1.43 -15.64
N GLU A 247 -11.25 0.27 -16.20
CA GLU A 247 -12.41 -0.50 -15.76
C GLU A 247 -12.20 -1.17 -14.39
N ASP A 248 -10.95 -1.37 -13.99
CA ASP A 248 -10.58 -1.97 -12.70
C ASP A 248 -10.55 -0.95 -11.57
N VAL A 249 -10.58 0.35 -11.89
CA VAL A 249 -10.57 1.40 -10.87
C VAL A 249 -11.83 1.31 -10.02
N ALA A 250 -11.63 1.20 -8.71
CA ALA A 250 -12.72 1.05 -7.75
C ALA A 250 -12.91 2.27 -6.84
N ALA A 251 -12.02 3.26 -6.89
CA ALA A 251 -12.08 4.44 -6.03
C ALA A 251 -12.03 5.73 -6.87
N VAL A 252 -13.03 6.58 -6.71
CA VAL A 252 -13.08 7.89 -7.34
C VAL A 252 -13.34 8.98 -6.31
N ILE A 253 -12.85 10.17 -6.59
CA ILE A 253 -13.22 11.39 -5.85
C ILE A 253 -14.36 12.06 -6.60
N ARG A 254 -15.51 12.14 -5.95
CA ARG A 254 -16.70 12.83 -6.48
C ARG A 254 -16.65 14.29 -6.07
N VAL A 255 -16.78 15.18 -7.03
CA VAL A 255 -16.61 16.63 -6.86
C VAL A 255 -17.74 17.40 -7.52
N GLN A 256 -17.98 18.63 -7.06
CA GLN A 256 -18.95 19.53 -7.69
C GLN A 256 -18.25 20.67 -8.43
N VAL A 257 -18.78 21.00 -9.60
CA VAL A 257 -18.38 22.20 -10.33
C VAL A 257 -18.96 23.43 -9.63
N VAL A 258 -18.10 24.23 -9.05
CA VAL A 258 -18.52 25.44 -8.29
C VAL A 258 -18.53 26.70 -9.15
N SER A 259 -17.81 26.72 -10.28
CA SER A 259 -17.82 27.87 -11.19
C SER A 259 -17.36 27.52 -12.61
N THR A 260 -18.07 28.09 -13.59
CA THR A 260 -17.69 28.16 -15.01
C THR A 260 -17.72 29.60 -15.53
N CYS A 261 -17.70 30.60 -14.63
CA CYS A 261 -17.83 32.00 -14.99
C CYS A 261 -16.68 32.53 -15.86
N LYS A 262 -15.50 32.00 -15.68
CA LYS A 262 -14.33 32.37 -16.49
C LYS A 262 -14.25 31.47 -17.72
N LYS A 263 -14.30 32.07 -18.90
CA LYS A 263 -14.20 31.34 -20.17
C LYS A 263 -12.93 30.45 -20.20
N GLY A 264 -13.11 29.17 -20.52
CA GLY A 264 -12.02 28.19 -20.61
C GLY A 264 -11.47 27.73 -19.25
N VAL A 265 -12.22 27.91 -18.17
CA VAL A 265 -11.86 27.38 -16.84
C VAL A 265 -13.10 26.79 -16.18
N VAL A 266 -12.98 25.55 -15.70
CA VAL A 266 -13.96 24.88 -14.85
C VAL A 266 -13.34 24.77 -13.45
N VAL A 267 -14.02 25.26 -12.43
CA VAL A 267 -13.55 25.21 -11.05
C VAL A 267 -14.38 24.20 -10.27
N ILE A 268 -13.71 23.31 -9.57
CA ILE A 268 -14.31 22.28 -8.73
C ILE A 268 -13.98 22.51 -7.25
N ASP A 269 -14.77 21.95 -6.34
CA ASP A 269 -14.62 22.02 -4.88
C ASP A 269 -13.55 21.06 -4.32
N CYS A 270 -12.62 20.61 -5.14
CA CYS A 270 -11.56 19.67 -4.79
C CYS A 270 -10.19 20.32 -4.98
N GLY A 271 -9.57 20.73 -3.90
CA GLY A 271 -8.20 21.26 -3.87
C GLY A 271 -7.19 20.26 -3.26
N CYS A 272 -6.00 20.75 -2.92
CA CYS A 272 -4.93 19.89 -2.36
C CYS A 272 -5.28 19.29 -0.97
N LYS A 273 -6.33 19.77 -0.31
CA LYS A 273 -6.86 19.15 0.92
C LYS A 273 -7.77 17.95 0.66
N SER A 274 -8.11 17.67 -0.60
CA SER A 274 -9.07 16.62 -0.98
C SER A 274 -8.52 15.65 -2.03
N ILE A 275 -7.37 15.93 -2.65
CA ILE A 275 -6.71 15.06 -3.62
C ILE A 275 -5.20 15.00 -3.37
N SER A 276 -4.58 13.87 -3.70
CA SER A 276 -3.13 13.68 -3.55
C SER A 276 -2.31 14.54 -4.50
N THR A 277 -1.17 15.04 -4.01
CA THR A 277 -0.23 15.88 -4.76
C THR A 277 1.22 15.37 -4.66
N ASP A 278 1.41 14.14 -4.16
CA ASP A 278 2.71 13.56 -3.83
C ASP A 278 3.46 13.00 -5.05
N VAL A 279 2.76 12.77 -6.16
CA VAL A 279 3.35 12.19 -7.37
C VAL A 279 3.71 13.28 -8.36
N GLY A 280 4.97 13.24 -8.84
CA GLY A 280 5.43 14.21 -9.83
C GLY A 280 4.75 14.02 -11.19
N GLN A 281 4.38 15.15 -11.81
CA GLN A 281 3.79 15.18 -13.15
C GLN A 281 4.85 14.90 -14.22
N ASP A 282 4.43 14.29 -15.35
CA ASP A 282 5.24 14.00 -16.54
C ASP A 282 6.58 13.30 -16.27
N LYS A 283 6.68 12.59 -15.14
CA LYS A 283 7.91 11.88 -14.75
C LYS A 283 7.79 10.38 -15.01
N PHE A 284 8.87 9.84 -15.56
CA PHE A 284 9.09 8.41 -15.61
C PHE A 284 8.99 7.78 -14.20
N PRO A 285 8.37 6.64 -14.00
CA PRO A 285 7.77 5.75 -15.01
C PRO A 285 6.28 6.01 -15.28
N TYR A 286 5.63 6.90 -14.54
CA TYR A 286 4.16 7.00 -14.52
C TYR A 286 3.60 7.93 -15.57
N PHE A 287 4.35 8.96 -16.01
CA PHE A 287 3.91 9.97 -16.98
C PHE A 287 2.53 10.55 -16.67
N LEU A 288 2.26 10.79 -15.39
CA LEU A 288 0.98 11.29 -14.90
C LEU A 288 0.76 12.75 -15.30
N GLN A 289 -0.46 13.09 -15.67
CA GLN A 289 -0.83 14.46 -15.98
C GLN A 289 -1.73 15.05 -14.88
N GLY A 290 -1.48 16.32 -14.54
CA GLY A 290 -2.22 17.00 -13.50
C GLY A 290 -2.25 16.22 -12.18
N TYR A 291 -3.43 16.12 -11.57
CA TYR A 291 -3.62 15.47 -10.26
C TYR A 291 -4.56 14.26 -10.33
N GLY A 292 -5.10 13.98 -11.51
CA GLY A 292 -6.01 12.87 -11.77
C GLY A 292 -6.68 13.01 -13.13
N THR A 293 -7.51 12.03 -13.48
CA THR A 293 -8.28 11.98 -14.72
C THR A 293 -9.76 12.16 -14.42
N VAL A 294 -10.42 13.06 -15.17
CA VAL A 294 -11.87 13.30 -15.04
C VAL A 294 -12.62 12.24 -15.85
N VAL A 295 -13.41 11.43 -15.18
CA VAL A 295 -14.14 10.32 -15.80
C VAL A 295 -15.17 10.86 -16.80
N GLY A 296 -15.15 10.34 -18.04
CA GLY A 296 -16.08 10.76 -19.10
C GLY A 296 -15.79 12.12 -19.73
N HIS A 297 -14.73 12.81 -19.29
CA HIS A 297 -14.35 14.13 -19.76
C HIS A 297 -12.87 14.20 -20.12
N PRO A 298 -12.42 13.49 -21.17
CA PRO A 298 -11.00 13.46 -21.55
C PRO A 298 -10.48 14.84 -22.00
N GLU A 299 -11.37 15.77 -22.33
CA GLU A 299 -11.01 17.14 -22.66
C GLU A 299 -10.69 18.02 -21.44
N LEU A 300 -10.99 17.57 -20.21
CA LEU A 300 -10.72 18.33 -18.99
C LEU A 300 -9.40 17.93 -18.35
N HIS A 301 -8.48 18.87 -18.22
CA HIS A 301 -7.17 18.66 -17.60
C HIS A 301 -6.97 19.57 -16.40
N PHE A 302 -6.35 19.06 -15.34
CA PHE A 302 -5.95 19.88 -14.20
C PHE A 302 -4.87 20.89 -14.61
N GLU A 303 -5.18 22.18 -14.46
CA GLU A 303 -4.21 23.26 -14.63
C GLU A 303 -3.43 23.50 -13.33
N ARG A 304 -4.16 23.59 -12.20
CA ARG A 304 -3.57 23.80 -10.87
C ARG A 304 -4.57 23.50 -9.77
N LEU A 305 -4.05 23.40 -8.55
CA LEU A 305 -4.83 23.33 -7.30
C LEU A 305 -4.55 24.55 -6.43
N SER A 306 -5.57 24.99 -5.71
CA SER A 306 -5.47 25.75 -4.46
C SER A 306 -5.81 24.80 -3.30
N GLU A 307 -5.99 25.34 -2.09
CA GLU A 307 -6.31 24.51 -0.93
C GLU A 307 -7.66 23.78 -1.10
N GLU A 308 -8.70 24.52 -1.51
CA GLU A 308 -10.09 24.03 -1.60
C GLU A 308 -10.63 24.02 -3.04
N HIS A 309 -9.85 24.45 -4.04
CA HIS A 309 -10.30 24.55 -5.41
C HIS A 309 -9.36 23.84 -6.37
N GLY A 310 -9.91 23.06 -7.29
CA GLY A 310 -9.25 22.58 -8.48
C GLY A 310 -9.65 23.36 -9.70
N MET A 311 -8.68 23.82 -10.47
CA MET A 311 -8.91 24.50 -11.75
C MET A 311 -8.63 23.52 -12.89
N LEU A 312 -9.69 23.24 -13.67
CA LEU A 312 -9.62 22.41 -14.86
C LEU A 312 -9.68 23.30 -16.10
N ARG A 313 -8.90 22.95 -17.10
CA ARG A 313 -8.90 23.62 -18.41
C ARG A 313 -9.38 22.64 -19.48
N PRO A 314 -10.41 22.98 -20.24
CA PRO A 314 -10.83 22.17 -21.38
C PRO A 314 -9.98 22.43 -22.62
N ASP A 315 -9.59 21.36 -23.32
CA ASP A 315 -8.89 21.39 -24.61
C ASP A 315 -9.86 21.40 -25.81
N GLY A 316 -10.97 22.11 -25.66
CA GLY A 316 -12.00 22.18 -26.71
C GLY A 316 -13.36 22.58 -26.17
N PRO A 317 -14.43 22.33 -26.94
CA PRO A 317 -15.79 22.54 -26.47
C PRO A 317 -16.08 21.67 -25.24
N CYS A 318 -16.52 22.31 -24.15
CA CYS A 318 -16.89 21.65 -22.91
C CYS A 318 -18.33 21.97 -22.55
N SER A 319 -19.13 20.95 -22.26
CA SER A 319 -20.55 21.10 -21.91
C SER A 319 -20.81 21.22 -20.42
N VAL A 320 -19.75 21.08 -19.60
CA VAL A 320 -19.83 21.09 -18.12
C VAL A 320 -20.27 22.45 -17.61
N LYS A 321 -21.19 22.43 -16.63
CA LYS A 321 -21.81 23.62 -16.04
C LYS A 321 -21.64 23.67 -14.54
N THR A 322 -21.74 24.87 -13.97
CA THR A 322 -21.81 25.05 -12.51
C THR A 322 -22.99 24.24 -11.94
N GLY A 323 -22.69 23.47 -10.89
CA GLY A 323 -23.60 22.53 -10.24
C GLY A 323 -23.46 21.08 -10.70
N ASP A 324 -22.78 20.82 -11.83
CA ASP A 324 -22.54 19.45 -12.30
C ASP A 324 -21.64 18.69 -11.31
N ILE A 325 -21.84 17.39 -11.25
CA ILE A 325 -21.02 16.47 -10.48
C ILE A 325 -20.07 15.73 -11.41
N LEU A 326 -18.79 15.75 -11.09
CA LEU A 326 -17.76 15.00 -11.80
C LEU A 326 -17.15 13.93 -10.90
N GLU A 327 -16.58 12.91 -11.51
CA GLU A 327 -15.80 11.87 -10.82
C GLU A 327 -14.35 11.95 -11.32
N ILE A 328 -13.40 11.89 -10.37
CA ILE A 328 -11.97 11.97 -10.66
C ILE A 328 -11.28 10.69 -10.17
N ILE A 329 -10.55 10.04 -11.05
CA ILE A 329 -9.60 9.01 -10.67
C ILE A 329 -8.32 9.74 -10.25
N PRO A 330 -7.91 9.69 -8.97
CA PRO A 330 -6.69 10.37 -8.53
C PRO A 330 -5.44 9.72 -9.10
N ASN A 331 -4.38 10.47 -9.23
CA ASN A 331 -3.08 9.92 -9.59
C ASN A 331 -2.60 8.88 -8.57
N HIS A 332 -2.80 9.15 -7.26
CA HIS A 332 -2.43 8.25 -6.18
C HIS A 332 -3.51 8.23 -5.09
N ILE A 333 -4.22 7.12 -4.98
CA ILE A 333 -5.36 7.00 -4.05
C ILE A 333 -4.94 6.91 -2.58
N CYS A 334 -3.76 6.34 -2.27
CA CYS A 334 -3.37 6.09 -0.88
C CYS A 334 -3.29 7.36 -0.02
N PRO A 335 -2.61 8.46 -0.43
CA PRO A 335 -2.65 9.70 0.34
C PRO A 335 -4.01 10.37 0.28
N ALA A 336 -4.73 10.27 -0.85
CA ALA A 336 -6.04 10.90 -1.00
C ALA A 336 -7.04 10.37 0.03
N ILE A 337 -7.14 9.05 0.21
CA ILE A 337 -8.07 8.45 1.17
C ILE A 337 -7.80 8.90 2.61
N ASN A 338 -6.52 9.12 2.96
CA ASN A 338 -6.13 9.58 4.30
C ASN A 338 -6.54 11.05 4.60
N LEU A 339 -7.10 11.77 3.62
CA LEU A 339 -7.66 13.12 3.78
C LEU A 339 -9.13 13.11 4.21
N TYR A 340 -9.80 11.96 4.14
CA TYR A 340 -11.23 11.82 4.40
C TYR A 340 -11.52 11.02 5.67
N ASP A 341 -12.56 11.39 6.41
CA ASP A 341 -12.99 10.67 7.60
C ASP A 341 -13.74 9.38 7.26
N HIS A 342 -14.46 9.38 6.14
CA HIS A 342 -15.24 8.24 5.66
C HIS A 342 -15.28 8.18 4.13
N VAL A 343 -15.64 7.02 3.62
CA VAL A 343 -15.85 6.76 2.20
C VAL A 343 -17.27 6.24 1.97
N TYR A 344 -17.86 6.57 0.83
CA TYR A 344 -19.18 6.06 0.42
C TYR A 344 -19.00 4.75 -0.35
N LEU A 345 -19.95 3.85 -0.18
CA LEU A 345 -19.95 2.53 -0.79
C LEU A 345 -21.02 2.46 -1.88
N LYS A 346 -20.62 2.17 -3.11
CA LYS A 346 -21.48 1.97 -4.27
C LYS A 346 -21.51 0.50 -4.65
N LYS A 347 -22.67 -0.05 -4.93
CA LYS A 347 -22.86 -1.39 -5.48
C LYS A 347 -23.97 -1.36 -6.52
N SER A 348 -23.75 -1.99 -7.67
CA SER A 348 -24.71 -1.99 -8.79
C SER A 348 -25.23 -0.58 -9.15
N GLY A 349 -24.35 0.43 -9.06
CA GLY A 349 -24.67 1.82 -9.36
C GLY A 349 -25.27 2.65 -8.22
N GLU A 350 -25.68 2.03 -7.11
CA GLU A 350 -26.36 2.72 -6.00
C GLU A 350 -25.47 2.82 -4.75
N ILE A 351 -25.56 3.97 -4.07
CA ILE A 351 -24.91 4.17 -2.77
C ILE A 351 -25.73 3.48 -1.69
N TYR A 352 -25.09 2.59 -0.92
CA TYR A 352 -25.80 1.82 0.10
C TYR A 352 -25.23 1.97 1.53
N GLY A 353 -24.10 2.65 1.70
CA GLY A 353 -23.48 2.81 3.03
C GLY A 353 -22.20 3.62 3.02
N THR A 354 -21.53 3.64 4.17
CA THR A 354 -20.24 4.29 4.36
C THR A 354 -19.34 3.42 5.23
N TYR A 355 -18.02 3.52 5.03
CA TYR A 355 -17.01 3.04 5.97
C TYR A 355 -16.21 4.20 6.54
N GLN A 356 -15.82 4.10 7.80
CA GLN A 356 -14.93 5.06 8.44
C GLN A 356 -13.47 4.74 8.09
N VAL A 357 -12.69 5.76 7.79
CA VAL A 357 -11.23 5.62 7.65
C VAL A 357 -10.62 5.62 9.06
N ALA A 358 -10.90 4.56 9.82
CA ALA A 358 -10.67 4.51 11.28
C ALA A 358 -9.21 4.74 11.69
N ALA A 359 -8.25 4.31 10.86
CA ALA A 359 -6.84 4.57 11.09
C ALA A 359 -6.32 5.84 10.39
N ARG A 360 -7.20 6.76 9.94
CA ARG A 360 -6.83 8.06 9.39
C ARG A 360 -5.96 8.84 10.39
N GLY A 361 -4.88 9.46 9.90
CA GLY A 361 -3.97 10.20 10.76
C GLY A 361 -3.09 9.36 11.70
N LYS A 362 -3.25 8.04 11.75
CA LYS A 362 -2.42 7.12 12.55
C LYS A 362 -1.08 6.85 11.84
N ASN A 363 -0.30 7.91 11.64
CA ASN A 363 0.97 7.87 10.89
C ASN A 363 2.21 7.77 11.82
N TYR A 364 2.03 7.37 13.09
CA TYR A 364 3.07 7.30 14.13
C TYR A 364 3.17 5.93 14.79
#